data_eabc6a46ea9062ee26a0c13f8f36e0c3
#
_entry.id   eabc6a46ea9062ee26a0c13f8f36e0c3
#
_cell.length_a   1.000
_cell.length_b   1.000
_cell.length_c   1.000
_cell.angle_alpha   90.00
_cell.angle_beta   90.00
_cell.angle_gamma   90.00
#
_symmetry.space_group_name_H-M   'P 1'
#
loop_
_entity.id
_entity.type
_entity.pdbx_description
1 polymer ?
#
loop_
_entity_poly.entity_id
_entity_poly.type
_entity_poly.pdbx_seq_one_letter_code
_entity_poly.pdbx_strand_id
1 'polypeptide(L)'
;ATGDFPRAKLYWNASANKTASNNPFFNVDAPHPYSVFHDFNHENKWVRNYVKRNLKFLLEEYNLDGFRFDLTKGFTQKSSTESNASNYDASRVAILKDYHAAIKEVKEDAFVILEHFCDSKEEKDLAADGLHLWRNVNHAYCQSAMGYSESSDFSGMYEKTPAWVGFMESHDEERMAYKQLAWPAFDSLKGDNNLENRMKQLAVNAAFML
;
A
#
# COMPACT_ATOMS: atom_id res chain seq x y z
N ALA A 1 -1.58 -3.48 13.36
CA ALA A 1 -1.23 -4.80 13.94
C ALA A 1 -2.49 -5.62 14.21
N THR A 2 -2.40 -6.95 14.13
CA THR A 2 -3.55 -7.84 14.37
C THR A 2 -4.06 -7.77 15.83
N GLY A 3 -5.31 -8.18 16.07
CA GLY A 3 -5.97 -8.14 17.38
C GLY A 3 -5.23 -8.89 18.49
N ASP A 4 -4.46 -9.93 18.16
CA ASP A 4 -3.70 -10.75 19.10
C ASP A 4 -2.19 -10.44 19.12
N PHE A 5 -1.80 -9.31 18.56
CA PHE A 5 -0.39 -8.94 18.51
C PHE A 5 0.20 -8.79 19.92
N PRO A 6 1.27 -9.53 20.26
CA PRO A 6 1.73 -9.65 21.64
C PRO A 6 2.07 -8.32 22.32
N ARG A 7 2.66 -7.36 21.57
CA ARG A 7 3.02 -6.05 22.12
C ARG A 7 1.81 -5.16 22.42
N ALA A 8 0.66 -5.38 21.73
CA ALA A 8 -0.59 -4.71 22.09
C ALA A 8 -1.11 -5.23 23.43
N LYS A 9 -1.02 -6.54 23.67
CA LYS A 9 -1.50 -7.21 24.90
C LYS A 9 -0.59 -6.99 26.11
N LEU A 10 0.67 -6.60 25.94
CA LEU A 10 1.58 -6.30 27.06
C LEU A 10 1.06 -5.22 28.00
N TYR A 11 0.37 -4.22 27.45
CA TYR A 11 -0.26 -3.13 28.18
C TYR A 11 -1.70 -3.01 27.68
N TRP A 12 -2.60 -3.72 28.35
CA TRP A 12 -3.97 -3.91 27.91
C TRP A 12 -4.97 -3.41 28.93
N ASN A 13 -5.94 -2.61 28.49
CA ASN A 13 -7.11 -2.22 29.28
C ASN A 13 -8.25 -3.21 29.01
N ALA A 14 -8.43 -4.17 29.89
CA ALA A 14 -9.43 -5.23 29.74
C ALA A 14 -10.87 -4.70 29.76
N SER A 15 -11.14 -3.64 30.56
CA SER A 15 -12.48 -3.08 30.65
C SER A 15 -12.92 -2.34 29.39
N ALA A 16 -11.97 -1.70 28.69
CA ALA A 16 -12.22 -1.01 27.42
C ALA A 16 -11.98 -1.91 26.20
N ASN A 17 -11.44 -3.10 26.38
CA ASN A 17 -11.00 -4.02 25.33
C ASN A 17 -10.08 -3.33 24.30
N LYS A 18 -9.13 -2.53 24.78
CA LYS A 18 -8.20 -1.73 23.97
C LYS A 18 -6.79 -1.76 24.58
N THR A 19 -5.81 -1.31 23.82
CA THR A 19 -4.48 -1.00 24.33
C THR A 19 -4.58 0.03 25.46
N ALA A 20 -3.80 -0.15 26.50
CA ALA A 20 -3.78 0.81 27.62
C ALA A 20 -3.06 2.11 27.24
N SER A 21 -3.42 3.22 27.88
CA SER A 21 -2.84 4.54 27.61
C SER A 21 -1.32 4.64 27.87
N ASN A 22 -0.78 3.74 28.67
CA ASN A 22 0.65 3.63 28.94
C ASN A 22 1.37 2.59 28.03
N ASN A 23 0.71 2.07 27.00
CA ASN A 23 1.36 1.20 26.03
C ASN A 23 2.41 2.01 25.24
N PRO A 24 3.70 1.61 25.24
CA PRO A 24 4.75 2.39 24.58
C PRO A 24 4.79 2.19 23.05
N PHE A 25 4.00 1.29 22.51
CA PHE A 25 4.00 0.96 21.08
C PHE A 25 2.75 1.44 20.35
N PHE A 26 1.60 1.43 21.01
CA PHE A 26 0.32 1.62 20.35
C PHE A 26 -0.47 2.80 20.93
N ASN A 27 -1.17 3.48 20.06
CA ASN A 27 -2.21 4.41 20.44
C ASN A 27 -3.42 3.66 21.04
N VAL A 28 -4.15 4.27 21.94
CA VAL A 28 -5.45 3.74 22.41
C VAL A 28 -6.47 3.76 21.29
N ASP A 29 -6.53 4.88 20.60
CA ASP A 29 -7.29 5.12 19.38
C ASP A 29 -6.37 5.76 18.33
N ALA A 30 -6.48 5.35 17.06
CA ALA A 30 -5.73 5.96 15.99
C ALA A 30 -6.12 7.43 15.80
N PRO A 31 -5.17 8.35 15.60
CA PRO A 31 -5.47 9.76 15.34
C PRO A 31 -6.03 10.00 13.93
N HIS A 32 -6.09 8.98 13.09
CA HIS A 32 -6.49 9.02 11.69
C HIS A 32 -7.43 7.84 11.34
N PRO A 33 -8.21 7.90 10.24
CA PRO A 33 -9.16 6.83 9.86
C PRO A 33 -8.49 5.58 9.27
N TYR A 34 -7.21 5.64 8.92
CA TYR A 34 -6.48 4.54 8.26
C TYR A 34 -5.74 3.68 9.29
N SER A 35 -6.48 2.91 10.06
CA SER A 35 -5.95 1.96 11.02
C SER A 35 -6.75 0.66 10.99
N VAL A 36 -6.03 -0.45 11.08
CA VAL A 36 -6.60 -1.79 11.19
C VAL A 36 -6.13 -2.42 12.49
N PHE A 37 -7.06 -2.77 13.37
CA PHE A 37 -6.85 -3.29 14.73
C PHE A 37 -6.12 -2.33 15.67
N HIS A 38 -4.79 -2.40 15.75
CA HIS A 38 -3.97 -1.61 16.67
C HIS A 38 -3.04 -0.70 15.89
N ASP A 39 -3.07 0.57 16.24
CA ASP A 39 -2.31 1.61 15.59
C ASP A 39 -0.96 1.83 16.26
N PHE A 40 0.13 1.62 15.52
CA PHE A 40 1.47 1.93 15.98
C PHE A 40 1.71 3.44 16.06
N ASN A 41 2.22 3.89 17.19
CA ASN A 41 2.74 5.26 17.29
C ASN A 41 4.13 5.34 16.65
N HIS A 42 4.18 5.58 15.34
CA HIS A 42 5.44 5.67 14.58
C HIS A 42 6.32 6.87 14.95
N GLU A 43 5.84 7.85 15.70
CA GLU A 43 6.66 8.92 16.27
C GLU A 43 7.42 8.48 17.54
N ASN A 44 6.96 7.41 18.19
CA ASN A 44 7.61 6.89 19.38
C ASN A 44 8.93 6.17 19.01
N LYS A 45 10.01 6.52 19.70
CA LYS A 45 11.34 5.93 19.50
C LYS A 45 11.36 4.40 19.64
N TRP A 46 10.53 3.84 20.51
CA TRP A 46 10.47 2.38 20.72
C TRP A 46 9.85 1.68 19.50
N VAL A 47 8.84 2.27 18.89
CA VAL A 47 8.24 1.77 17.65
C VAL A 47 9.26 1.88 16.50
N ARG A 48 9.89 3.04 16.33
CA ARG A 48 10.92 3.23 15.29
C ARG A 48 12.06 2.22 15.41
N ASN A 49 12.59 2.04 16.61
CA ASN A 49 13.66 1.06 16.85
C ASN A 49 13.18 -0.37 16.60
N TYR A 50 11.97 -0.70 17.00
CA TYR A 50 11.38 -2.02 16.75
C TYR A 50 11.22 -2.30 15.26
N VAL A 51 10.64 -1.37 14.51
CA VAL A 51 10.45 -1.50 13.06
C VAL A 51 11.80 -1.61 12.35
N LYS A 52 12.73 -0.69 12.59
CA LYS A 52 14.07 -0.71 11.97
C LYS A 52 14.83 -2.01 12.26
N ARG A 53 14.78 -2.50 13.49
CA ARG A 53 15.40 -3.79 13.84
C ARG A 53 14.79 -4.95 13.06
N ASN A 54 13.46 -5.00 12.92
CA ASN A 54 12.80 -6.04 12.14
C ASN A 54 13.17 -5.98 10.66
N LEU A 55 13.19 -4.77 10.07
CA LEU A 55 13.56 -4.58 8.66
C LEU A 55 14.98 -5.09 8.39
N LYS A 56 15.95 -4.69 9.24
CA LYS A 56 17.34 -5.14 9.15
C LYS A 56 17.45 -6.66 9.29
N PHE A 57 16.82 -7.23 10.31
CA PHE A 57 16.81 -8.68 10.55
C PHE A 57 16.27 -9.46 9.33
N LEU A 58 15.16 -9.00 8.74
CA LEU A 58 14.56 -9.67 7.58
C LEU A 58 15.47 -9.61 6.34
N LEU A 59 16.17 -8.50 6.12
CA LEU A 59 17.14 -8.39 5.02
C LEU A 59 18.33 -9.32 5.23
N GLU A 60 18.89 -9.34 6.44
CA GLU A 60 20.10 -10.10 6.77
C GLU A 60 19.84 -11.60 6.83
N GLU A 61 18.76 -12.02 7.51
CA GLU A 61 18.48 -13.43 7.77
C GLU A 61 17.83 -14.13 6.58
N TYR A 62 16.92 -13.44 5.85
CA TYR A 62 16.18 -14.05 4.75
C TYR A 62 16.62 -13.56 3.37
N ASN A 63 17.64 -12.70 3.30
CA ASN A 63 18.19 -12.15 2.05
C ASN A 63 17.11 -11.59 1.13
N LEU A 64 16.19 -10.79 1.69
CA LEU A 64 15.12 -10.18 0.92
C LEU A 64 15.67 -9.06 0.01
N ASP A 65 14.99 -8.83 -1.12
CA ASP A 65 15.35 -7.74 -2.06
C ASP A 65 14.69 -6.40 -1.70
N GLY A 66 13.79 -6.38 -0.72
CA GLY A 66 13.14 -5.16 -0.27
C GLY A 66 11.81 -5.39 0.41
N PHE A 67 11.02 -4.33 0.52
CA PHE A 67 9.74 -4.34 1.22
C PHE A 67 8.67 -3.57 0.48
N ARG A 68 7.42 -4.03 0.64
CA ARG A 68 6.23 -3.21 0.41
C ARG A 68 5.61 -2.87 1.77
N PHE A 69 5.50 -1.60 2.07
CA PHE A 69 4.84 -1.11 3.28
C PHE A 69 3.36 -0.92 3.02
N ASP A 70 2.56 -1.52 3.87
CA ASP A 70 1.10 -1.45 3.86
C ASP A 70 0.62 -0.16 4.55
N LEU A 71 -0.39 0.49 3.97
CA LEU A 71 -1.16 1.58 4.58
C LEU A 71 -0.29 2.70 5.20
N THR A 72 0.77 3.11 4.49
CA THR A 72 1.73 4.12 5.02
C THR A 72 1.12 5.50 5.24
N LYS A 73 -0.04 5.78 4.69
CA LYS A 73 -0.87 6.95 5.02
C LYS A 73 -1.15 7.09 6.51
N GLY A 74 -1.23 5.96 7.22
CA GLY A 74 -1.43 5.90 8.66
C GLY A 74 -0.14 6.06 9.51
N PHE A 75 1.03 6.28 8.92
CA PHE A 75 2.29 6.42 9.69
C PHE A 75 2.47 7.82 10.26
N THR A 76 1.46 8.32 10.98
CA THR A 76 1.41 9.68 11.51
C THR A 76 0.69 9.75 12.84
N GLN A 77 1.00 10.76 13.65
CA GLN A 77 0.22 11.13 14.85
C GLN A 77 -0.65 12.37 14.62
N LYS A 78 -0.64 12.90 13.40
CA LYS A 78 -1.49 14.04 13.04
C LYS A 78 -2.96 13.61 12.99
N SER A 79 -3.79 14.28 13.77
CA SER A 79 -5.23 14.03 13.75
C SER A 79 -5.83 14.41 12.39
N SER A 80 -6.62 13.50 11.82
CA SER A 80 -7.21 13.68 10.51
C SER A 80 -8.54 12.93 10.36
N THR A 81 -9.27 13.31 9.30
CA THR A 81 -10.47 12.64 8.81
C THR A 81 -10.22 12.07 7.42
N GLU A 82 -11.13 11.30 6.86
CA GLU A 82 -11.01 10.78 5.49
C GLU A 82 -10.78 11.89 4.45
N SER A 83 -11.40 13.06 4.64
CA SER A 83 -11.31 14.17 3.72
C SER A 83 -9.94 14.87 3.69
N ASN A 84 -9.11 14.74 4.73
CA ASN A 84 -7.84 15.46 4.84
C ASN A 84 -6.62 14.60 5.20
N ALA A 85 -6.79 13.32 5.46
CA ALA A 85 -5.69 12.41 5.82
C ALA A 85 -4.65 12.25 4.69
N SER A 86 -5.05 12.51 3.45
CA SER A 86 -4.15 12.50 2.29
C SER A 86 -3.35 13.79 2.12
N ASN A 87 -3.65 14.85 2.87
CA ASN A 87 -2.91 16.11 2.78
C ASN A 87 -1.45 15.92 3.21
N TYR A 88 -0.57 16.75 2.68
CA TYR A 88 0.86 16.72 2.97
C TYR A 88 1.15 16.70 4.48
N ASP A 89 2.00 15.75 4.89
CA ASP A 89 2.43 15.59 6.27
C ASP A 89 3.95 15.35 6.38
N ALA A 90 4.67 16.40 6.78
CA ALA A 90 6.11 16.35 6.90
C ALA A 90 6.61 15.34 7.95
N SER A 91 5.83 15.06 9.01
CA SER A 91 6.21 14.08 10.04
C SER A 91 6.15 12.66 9.46
N ARG A 92 5.14 12.35 8.67
CA ARG A 92 4.99 11.08 7.96
C ARG A 92 6.12 10.87 6.95
N VAL A 93 6.44 11.89 6.15
CA VAL A 93 7.60 11.87 5.24
C VAL A 93 8.89 11.55 5.99
N ALA A 94 9.15 12.23 7.12
CA ALA A 94 10.37 12.02 7.92
C ALA A 94 10.45 10.59 8.50
N ILE A 95 9.32 10.01 8.92
CA ILE A 95 9.25 8.63 9.42
C ILE A 95 9.59 7.63 8.32
N LEU A 96 8.98 7.79 7.14
CA LEU A 96 9.21 6.88 6.00
C LEU A 96 10.66 6.95 5.50
N LYS A 97 11.23 8.14 5.43
CA LYS A 97 12.66 8.33 5.09
C LYS A 97 13.61 7.73 6.12
N ASP A 98 13.29 7.80 7.41
CA ASP A 98 14.07 7.16 8.48
C ASP A 98 14.07 5.62 8.36
N TYR A 99 12.93 5.02 7.99
CA TYR A 99 12.87 3.60 7.71
C TYR A 99 13.61 3.22 6.43
N HIS A 100 13.49 4.02 5.37
CA HIS A 100 14.23 3.85 4.13
C HIS A 100 15.74 3.89 4.36
N ALA A 101 16.24 4.89 5.08
CA ALA A 101 17.64 4.99 5.43
C ALA A 101 18.16 3.74 6.19
N ALA A 102 17.38 3.24 7.16
CA ALA A 102 17.74 2.02 7.90
C ALA A 102 17.79 0.76 7.03
N ILE A 103 16.97 0.66 5.99
CA ILE A 103 16.99 -0.42 4.99
C ILE A 103 18.27 -0.30 4.15
N LYS A 104 18.57 0.91 3.65
CA LYS A 104 19.72 1.19 2.80
C LYS A 104 21.07 0.99 3.52
N GLU A 105 21.12 1.12 4.83
CA GLU A 105 22.32 0.78 5.62
C GLU A 105 22.70 -0.70 5.52
N VAL A 106 21.75 -1.60 5.29
CA VAL A 106 21.96 -3.06 5.18
C VAL A 106 22.09 -3.48 3.71
N LYS A 107 21.22 -2.97 2.86
CA LYS A 107 21.16 -3.32 1.43
C LYS A 107 20.87 -2.06 0.60
N GLU A 108 21.91 -1.51 0.00
CA GLU A 108 21.84 -0.24 -0.74
C GLU A 108 20.87 -0.29 -1.94
N ASP A 109 20.76 -1.43 -2.60
CA ASP A 109 19.91 -1.65 -3.76
C ASP A 109 18.50 -2.18 -3.41
N ALA A 110 18.15 -2.30 -2.12
CA ALA A 110 16.85 -2.80 -1.70
C ALA A 110 15.69 -1.92 -2.24
N PHE A 111 14.64 -2.56 -2.74
CA PHE A 111 13.43 -1.88 -3.14
C PHE A 111 12.56 -1.54 -1.92
N VAL A 112 12.03 -0.32 -1.88
CA VAL A 112 11.05 0.07 -0.86
C VAL A 112 9.84 0.67 -1.56
N ILE A 113 8.73 -0.06 -1.51
CA ILE A 113 7.47 0.30 -2.17
C ILE A 113 6.46 0.71 -1.08
N LEU A 114 5.78 1.82 -1.28
CA LEU A 114 4.81 2.36 -0.33
C LEU A 114 3.39 2.29 -0.91
N GLU A 115 2.49 1.65 -0.19
CA GLU A 115 1.07 1.90 -0.37
C GLU A 115 0.71 3.21 0.35
N HIS A 116 0.75 4.32 -0.39
CA HIS A 116 0.71 5.65 0.21
C HIS A 116 -0.56 6.44 -0.13
N PHE A 117 -0.82 6.66 -1.41
CA PHE A 117 -2.02 7.33 -1.93
C PHE A 117 -2.31 8.68 -1.24
N CYS A 118 -1.30 9.53 -1.12
CA CYS A 118 -1.38 10.84 -0.50
C CYS A 118 -1.19 11.98 -1.52
N ASP A 119 -1.03 13.18 -1.01
CA ASP A 119 -0.75 14.39 -1.79
C ASP A 119 0.44 14.19 -2.74
N SER A 120 0.31 14.68 -3.97
CA SER A 120 1.33 14.48 -5.01
C SER A 120 2.69 15.09 -4.67
N LYS A 121 2.72 16.17 -3.89
CA LYS A 121 3.98 16.76 -3.41
C LYS A 121 4.66 15.82 -2.42
N GLU A 122 3.90 15.21 -1.51
CA GLU A 122 4.43 14.24 -0.55
C GLU A 122 5.00 13.00 -1.26
N GLU A 123 4.26 12.46 -2.22
CA GLU A 123 4.72 11.33 -3.02
C GLU A 123 6.00 11.65 -3.82
N LYS A 124 6.10 12.86 -4.39
CA LYS A 124 7.32 13.32 -5.07
C LYS A 124 8.50 13.51 -4.13
N ASP A 125 8.28 13.99 -2.91
CA ASP A 125 9.33 14.14 -1.89
C ASP A 125 9.86 12.76 -1.45
N LEU A 126 9.00 11.74 -1.37
CA LEU A 126 9.38 10.36 -1.07
C LEU A 126 10.11 9.70 -2.25
N ALA A 127 9.61 9.90 -3.47
CA ALA A 127 10.22 9.40 -4.69
C ALA A 127 11.62 9.99 -4.92
N ALA A 128 11.82 11.28 -4.61
CA ALA A 128 13.12 11.93 -4.67
C ALA A 128 14.17 11.34 -3.71
N ASP A 129 13.71 10.70 -2.64
CA ASP A 129 14.54 9.97 -1.68
C ASP A 129 14.84 8.52 -2.13
N GLY A 130 14.28 8.07 -3.25
CA GLY A 130 14.45 6.72 -3.80
C GLY A 130 13.41 5.69 -3.39
N LEU A 131 12.33 6.13 -2.75
CA LEU A 131 11.18 5.26 -2.45
C LEU A 131 10.28 5.11 -3.68
N HIS A 132 9.66 3.96 -3.81
CA HIS A 132 8.71 3.68 -4.87
C HIS A 132 7.28 3.79 -4.35
N LEU A 133 6.38 4.32 -5.17
CA LEU A 133 4.98 4.56 -4.81
C LEU A 133 4.07 3.61 -5.58
N TRP A 134 3.17 2.95 -4.89
CA TRP A 134 2.16 2.11 -5.51
C TRP A 134 1.13 2.94 -6.27
N ARG A 135 0.85 2.53 -7.50
CA ARG A 135 -0.13 3.19 -8.36
C ARG A 135 -1.22 2.19 -8.74
N ASN A 136 -2.42 2.41 -8.22
CA ASN A 136 -3.58 1.59 -8.55
C ASN A 136 -4.11 1.95 -9.94
N VAL A 137 -4.00 1.03 -10.89
CA VAL A 137 -4.57 1.13 -12.24
C VAL A 137 -5.62 0.04 -12.51
N ASN A 138 -6.07 -0.65 -11.47
CA ASN A 138 -7.07 -1.72 -11.57
C ASN A 138 -8.33 -1.27 -12.33
N HIS A 139 -8.85 -0.06 -12.07
CA HIS A 139 -10.05 0.41 -12.75
C HIS A 139 -9.87 0.42 -14.28
N ALA A 140 -8.79 1.01 -14.79
CA ALA A 140 -8.53 1.09 -16.22
C ALA A 140 -8.32 -0.30 -16.83
N TYR A 141 -7.62 -1.19 -16.15
CA TYR A 141 -7.43 -2.58 -16.58
C TYR A 141 -8.74 -3.37 -16.56
N CYS A 142 -9.59 -3.18 -15.56
CA CYS A 142 -10.91 -3.81 -15.53
C CYS A 142 -11.79 -3.32 -16.70
N GLN A 143 -11.80 -2.03 -16.99
CA GLN A 143 -12.52 -1.48 -18.14
C GLN A 143 -12.03 -2.08 -19.46
N SER A 144 -10.74 -2.10 -19.69
CA SER A 144 -10.12 -2.74 -20.85
C SER A 144 -10.44 -4.24 -20.91
N ALA A 145 -10.34 -4.96 -19.80
CA ALA A 145 -10.62 -6.39 -19.75
C ALA A 145 -12.09 -6.72 -20.07
N MET A 146 -13.02 -5.90 -19.62
CA MET A 146 -14.45 -6.03 -19.93
C MET A 146 -14.80 -5.59 -21.37
N GLY A 147 -13.90 -4.88 -22.06
CA GLY A 147 -14.08 -4.39 -23.43
C GLY A 147 -14.64 -2.97 -23.53
N TYR A 148 -14.64 -2.19 -22.45
CA TYR A 148 -15.05 -0.79 -22.48
C TYR A 148 -13.86 0.10 -22.86
N SER A 149 -14.10 1.06 -23.76
CA SER A 149 -13.11 2.09 -24.13
C SER A 149 -13.07 3.25 -23.15
N GLU A 150 -14.19 3.52 -22.50
CA GLU A 150 -14.27 4.58 -21.49
C GLU A 150 -13.47 4.20 -20.24
N SER A 151 -12.70 5.14 -19.72
CA SER A 151 -11.88 4.95 -18.51
C SER A 151 -10.85 3.81 -18.58
N SER A 152 -10.49 3.36 -19.79
CA SER A 152 -9.43 2.37 -20.03
C SER A 152 -8.06 3.01 -20.34
N ASP A 153 -7.90 4.29 -20.04
CA ASP A 153 -6.66 5.04 -20.27
C ASP A 153 -5.61 4.72 -19.18
N PHE A 154 -4.44 4.27 -19.61
CA PHE A 154 -3.28 3.99 -18.75
C PHE A 154 -2.29 5.16 -18.67
N SER A 155 -2.58 6.32 -19.28
CA SER A 155 -1.66 7.47 -19.33
C SER A 155 -1.27 8.00 -17.94
N GLY A 156 -2.11 7.81 -16.94
CA GLY A 156 -1.80 8.14 -15.54
C GLY A 156 -0.58 7.40 -14.95
N MET A 157 -0.10 6.32 -15.62
CA MET A 157 1.13 5.64 -15.27
C MET A 157 2.39 6.34 -15.78
N TYR A 158 2.27 7.24 -16.75
CA TYR A 158 3.39 7.87 -17.44
C TYR A 158 3.76 9.23 -16.87
N GLU A 159 3.34 9.56 -15.64
CA GLU A 159 3.95 10.69 -14.93
C GLU A 159 5.46 10.47 -14.87
N LYS A 160 6.25 11.52 -15.18
CA LYS A 160 7.69 11.50 -15.44
C LYS A 160 8.58 11.08 -14.28
N THR A 161 8.09 10.26 -13.37
CA THR A 161 8.83 9.83 -12.18
C THR A 161 8.98 8.30 -12.25
N PRO A 162 10.21 7.76 -12.38
CA PRO A 162 10.44 6.32 -12.47
C PRO A 162 10.14 5.57 -11.15
N ALA A 163 9.53 6.26 -10.19
CA ALA A 163 9.24 5.74 -8.87
C ALA A 163 7.85 5.08 -8.74
N TRP A 164 7.02 5.09 -9.80
CA TRP A 164 5.71 4.47 -9.75
C TRP A 164 5.76 2.97 -10.03
N VAL A 165 5.13 2.18 -9.15
CA VAL A 165 4.92 0.75 -9.34
C VAL A 165 3.43 0.54 -9.55
N GLY A 166 3.03 0.33 -10.81
CA GLY A 166 1.64 0.07 -11.19
C GLY A 166 1.23 -1.37 -10.90
N PHE A 167 -0.04 -1.57 -10.61
CA PHE A 167 -0.61 -2.89 -10.48
C PHE A 167 -2.01 -2.97 -11.10
N MET A 168 -2.30 -4.11 -11.76
CA MET A 168 -3.61 -4.41 -12.34
C MET A 168 -4.59 -4.93 -11.30
N GLU A 169 -4.11 -5.80 -10.42
CA GLU A 169 -4.86 -6.46 -9.36
C GLU A 169 -4.02 -6.52 -8.09
N SER A 170 -4.67 -6.40 -6.95
CA SER A 170 -4.06 -6.67 -5.66
C SER A 170 -4.96 -7.59 -4.82
N HIS A 171 -4.67 -7.72 -3.53
CA HIS A 171 -5.50 -8.47 -2.59
C HIS A 171 -6.82 -7.75 -2.24
N ASP A 172 -6.94 -6.45 -2.55
CA ASP A 172 -8.10 -5.61 -2.20
C ASP A 172 -9.14 -5.49 -3.30
N GLU A 173 -8.75 -5.67 -4.59
CA GLU A 173 -9.68 -5.49 -5.71
C GLU A 173 -10.32 -6.79 -6.18
N GLU A 174 -11.50 -6.67 -6.79
CA GLU A 174 -12.11 -7.79 -7.51
C GLU A 174 -11.27 -8.19 -8.72
N ARG A 175 -11.19 -9.49 -8.98
CA ARG A 175 -10.44 -10.05 -10.10
C ARG A 175 -10.99 -9.60 -11.45
N MET A 176 -10.11 -9.23 -12.37
CA MET A 176 -10.48 -8.85 -13.73
C MET A 176 -11.24 -9.95 -14.46
N ALA A 177 -10.86 -11.21 -14.26
CA ALA A 177 -11.56 -12.35 -14.82
C ALA A 177 -13.02 -12.46 -14.34
N TYR A 178 -13.27 -12.14 -13.07
CA TYR A 178 -14.63 -12.04 -12.53
C TYR A 178 -15.41 -10.89 -13.17
N LYS A 179 -14.78 -9.71 -13.28
CA LYS A 179 -15.38 -8.52 -13.90
C LYS A 179 -15.76 -8.77 -15.37
N GLN A 180 -14.89 -9.44 -16.14
CA GLN A 180 -15.18 -9.85 -17.51
C GLN A 180 -16.41 -10.74 -17.64
N LEU A 181 -16.59 -11.65 -16.68
CA LEU A 181 -17.74 -12.55 -16.67
C LEU A 181 -19.03 -11.83 -16.27
N ALA A 182 -18.95 -10.96 -15.25
CA ALA A 182 -20.11 -10.28 -14.67
C ALA A 182 -20.65 -9.15 -15.54
N TRP A 183 -19.75 -8.35 -16.16
CA TRP A 183 -20.11 -7.13 -16.90
C TRP A 183 -19.38 -6.99 -18.25
N PRO A 184 -19.46 -7.99 -19.15
CA PRO A 184 -18.79 -7.89 -20.44
C PRO A 184 -19.48 -6.88 -21.37
N ALA A 185 -18.71 -6.05 -22.05
CA ALA A 185 -19.23 -5.07 -23.01
C ALA A 185 -19.70 -5.72 -24.32
N PHE A 186 -19.05 -6.85 -24.73
CA PHE A 186 -19.32 -7.51 -26.00
C PHE A 186 -19.88 -8.93 -25.80
N ASP A 187 -20.77 -9.35 -26.71
CA ASP A 187 -21.32 -10.71 -26.70
C ASP A 187 -20.25 -11.79 -26.83
N SER A 188 -19.15 -11.48 -27.51
CA SER A 188 -17.99 -12.39 -27.64
C SER A 188 -17.26 -12.66 -26.33
N LEU A 189 -17.57 -11.94 -25.27
CA LEU A 189 -17.03 -12.16 -23.92
C LEU A 189 -18.05 -12.80 -22.96
N LYS A 190 -19.33 -12.87 -23.36
CA LYS A 190 -20.43 -13.37 -22.51
C LYS A 190 -20.45 -14.90 -22.45
N GLY A 191 -20.80 -15.41 -21.26
CA GLY A 191 -21.08 -16.83 -21.02
C GLY A 191 -19.86 -17.75 -21.09
N ASP A 192 -20.07 -19.01 -20.75
CA ASP A 192 -18.99 -19.99 -20.59
C ASP A 192 -18.28 -20.37 -21.91
N ASN A 193 -19.01 -20.33 -23.02
CA ASN A 193 -18.47 -20.67 -24.34
C ASN A 193 -17.40 -19.67 -24.87
N ASN A 194 -17.27 -18.52 -24.22
CA ASN A 194 -16.34 -17.45 -24.60
C ASN A 194 -15.12 -17.33 -23.67
N LEU A 195 -14.79 -18.37 -22.93
CA LEU A 195 -13.64 -18.37 -22.03
C LEU A 195 -12.32 -18.05 -22.77
N GLU A 196 -12.12 -18.63 -23.96
CA GLU A 196 -10.90 -18.38 -24.76
C GLU A 196 -10.76 -16.91 -25.13
N ASN A 197 -11.85 -16.24 -25.51
CA ASN A 197 -11.81 -14.82 -25.86
C ASN A 197 -11.50 -13.96 -24.63
N ARG A 198 -12.06 -14.29 -23.47
CA ARG A 198 -11.73 -13.62 -22.21
C ARG A 198 -10.26 -13.78 -21.83
N MET A 199 -9.70 -14.98 -21.98
CA MET A 199 -8.28 -15.24 -21.70
C MET A 199 -7.37 -14.47 -22.64
N LYS A 200 -7.70 -14.37 -23.94
CA LYS A 200 -6.96 -13.55 -24.91
C LYS A 200 -6.98 -12.07 -24.51
N GLN A 201 -8.11 -11.54 -24.07
CA GLN A 201 -8.22 -10.15 -23.61
C GLN A 201 -7.38 -9.88 -22.36
N LEU A 202 -7.35 -10.83 -21.42
CA LEU A 202 -6.48 -10.71 -20.23
C LEU A 202 -5.00 -10.77 -20.61
N ALA A 203 -4.62 -11.62 -21.55
CA ALA A 203 -3.24 -11.69 -22.04
C ALA A 203 -2.79 -10.38 -22.71
N VAL A 204 -3.67 -9.72 -23.48
CA VAL A 204 -3.40 -8.39 -24.05
C VAL A 204 -3.18 -7.37 -22.95
N ASN A 205 -4.04 -7.34 -21.91
CA ASN A 205 -3.87 -6.44 -20.77
C ASN A 205 -2.54 -6.68 -20.05
N ALA A 206 -2.17 -7.94 -19.82
CA ALA A 206 -0.91 -8.29 -19.18
C ALA A 206 0.32 -7.81 -19.99
N ALA A 207 0.24 -7.83 -21.33
CA ALA A 207 1.31 -7.35 -22.19
C ALA A 207 1.60 -5.84 -22.06
N PHE A 208 0.65 -5.04 -21.56
CA PHE A 208 0.87 -3.63 -21.25
C PHE A 208 1.47 -3.41 -19.87
N MET A 209 1.44 -4.40 -18.99
CA MET A 209 2.01 -4.34 -17.65
C MET A 209 3.49 -4.75 -17.64
N LEU A 210 3.90 -5.65 -18.54
CA LEU A 210 5.23 -6.22 -18.64
C LEU A 210 6.12 -5.44 -19.61
#